data_0c1baa38feaccb360d88a4268a565a0e
#
_entry.id   0c1baa38feaccb360d88a4268a565a0e
#
_cell.length_a   1.000
_cell.length_b   1.000
_cell.length_c   1.000
_cell.angle_alpha   90.00
_cell.angle_beta   90.00
_cell.angle_gamma   90.00
#
_symmetry.space_group_name_H-M   'P 1'
#
loop_
_entity.id
_entity.type
_entity.pdbx_description
1 polymer ?
#
loop_
_entity_poly.entity_id
_entity_poly.type
_entity_poly.pdbx_seq_one_letter_code
_entity_poly.pdbx_strand_id
1 'polypeptide(L)'
;LNDVSQGQPMVLFLDEIHRFNKAQQDFLLPYVESGELTLIGATTENPSFEVISPLLSRLRVFVLNELSGDEMRRIIDHASLTMGTDSKDWLIAMANGDARQAIGLLESTQNLYGKITIDNLKNALQSKFLRYDKKGEEHYNTISAFIKSMRAGQPDAAVYYLARMIDSGEDPKFIARRMVIFASEDIGLAQPTALVVANEVFRAVETIGLPECGINLAHGAAYLSLCKKDRRAYDGYMAALSDAKKHGNLPIPLKIRNAPMKLMKELGYGKGYEKYTRDDLLPDKLKGKKYLE
;
A
#
# COMPACT_ATOMS: atom_id res chain seq x y z
N LEU A 1 28.97 7.09 10.60
CA LEU A 1 29.18 6.53 11.94
C LEU A 1 30.67 6.54 12.38
N ASN A 2 31.58 7.03 11.54
CA ASN A 2 33.02 7.10 11.88
C ASN A 2 33.42 8.35 12.67
N ASP A 3 32.47 9.17 13.09
CA ASP A 3 32.72 10.39 13.90
C ASP A 3 32.07 10.26 15.29
N VAL A 4 32.33 9.17 15.98
CA VAL A 4 31.95 9.04 17.40
C VAL A 4 32.94 9.83 18.21
N SER A 5 32.57 11.06 18.54
CA SER A 5 33.29 11.86 19.55
C SER A 5 33.27 11.10 20.88
N GLN A 6 34.46 10.59 21.24
CA GLN A 6 34.84 10.03 22.53
C GLN A 6 33.76 10.05 23.63
N GLY A 7 33.03 8.94 23.79
CA GLY A 7 32.30 8.60 25.02
C GLY A 7 30.98 9.30 25.31
N GLN A 8 30.40 10.08 24.40
CA GLN A 8 29.06 10.63 24.60
C GLN A 8 28.00 9.74 23.89
N PRO A 9 26.90 9.37 24.57
CA PRO A 9 25.85 8.59 23.98
C PRO A 9 25.22 9.36 22.81
N MET A 10 25.14 8.72 21.64
CA MET A 10 24.54 9.29 20.44
C MET A 10 23.02 9.01 20.43
N VAL A 11 22.22 9.98 20.01
CA VAL A 11 20.78 9.79 19.74
C VAL A 11 20.57 9.77 18.23
N LEU A 12 20.00 8.68 17.72
CA LEU A 12 19.62 8.54 16.31
C LEU A 12 18.10 8.54 16.20
N PHE A 13 17.57 9.53 15.48
CA PHE A 13 16.16 9.58 15.12
C PHE A 13 15.99 9.05 13.68
N LEU A 14 15.22 7.97 13.52
CA LEU A 14 14.88 7.39 12.23
C LEU A 14 13.39 7.56 11.97
N ASP A 15 13.06 8.46 11.05
CA ASP A 15 11.71 8.57 10.53
C ASP A 15 11.45 7.45 9.52
N GLU A 16 10.21 6.90 9.52
CA GLU A 16 9.79 5.80 8.65
C GLU A 16 10.73 4.58 8.71
N ILE A 17 11.06 4.11 9.93
CA ILE A 17 12.00 2.99 10.15
C ILE A 17 11.59 1.71 9.39
N HIS A 18 10.32 1.54 9.04
CA HIS A 18 9.83 0.42 8.23
C HIS A 18 10.43 0.38 6.81
N ARG A 19 10.99 1.49 6.31
CA ARG A 19 11.69 1.53 5.02
C ARG A 19 13.10 0.92 5.05
N PHE A 20 13.63 0.70 6.25
CA PHE A 20 14.91 0.01 6.42
C PHE A 20 14.73 -1.49 6.27
N ASN A 21 15.52 -2.11 5.41
CA ASN A 21 15.54 -3.55 5.28
C ASN A 21 16.12 -4.23 6.52
N LYS A 22 15.94 -5.55 6.64
CA LYS A 22 16.36 -6.32 7.81
C LYS A 22 17.88 -6.18 8.10
N ALA A 23 18.72 -6.18 7.07
CA ALA A 23 20.16 -6.05 7.23
C ALA A 23 20.57 -4.66 7.75
N GLN A 24 19.86 -3.60 7.33
CA GLN A 24 20.06 -2.25 7.83
C GLN A 24 19.63 -2.11 9.30
N GLN A 25 18.54 -2.77 9.68
CA GLN A 25 18.09 -2.80 11.06
C GLN A 25 19.04 -3.63 11.95
N ASP A 26 19.51 -4.79 11.47
CA ASP A 26 20.51 -5.62 12.17
C ASP A 26 21.81 -4.86 12.42
N PHE A 27 22.23 -3.99 11.50
CA PHE A 27 23.41 -3.15 11.67
C PHE A 27 23.34 -2.22 12.88
N LEU A 28 22.15 -1.78 13.27
CA LEU A 28 21.96 -0.90 14.44
C LEU A 28 22.00 -1.66 15.77
N LEU A 29 21.76 -2.98 15.74
CA LEU A 29 21.58 -3.78 16.95
C LEU A 29 22.76 -3.74 17.91
N PRO A 30 24.04 -3.93 17.48
CA PRO A 30 25.19 -3.89 18.40
C PRO A 30 25.33 -2.55 19.14
N TYR A 31 25.05 -1.44 18.47
CA TYR A 31 25.16 -0.10 19.05
C TYR A 31 24.03 0.23 20.03
N VAL A 32 22.84 -0.31 19.79
CA VAL A 32 21.72 -0.21 20.74
C VAL A 32 21.96 -1.11 21.95
N GLU A 33 22.54 -2.29 21.76
CA GLU A 33 22.89 -3.22 22.84
C GLU A 33 24.00 -2.70 23.75
N SER A 34 25.03 -2.09 23.16
CA SER A 34 26.16 -1.49 23.94
C SER A 34 25.75 -0.21 24.67
N GLY A 35 24.61 0.39 24.33
CA GLY A 35 24.20 1.68 24.87
C GLY A 35 24.91 2.88 24.25
N GLU A 36 25.77 2.68 23.25
CA GLU A 36 26.40 3.75 22.49
C GLU A 36 25.40 4.55 21.66
N LEU A 37 24.28 3.91 21.28
CA LEU A 37 23.23 4.50 20.48
C LEU A 37 21.87 4.42 21.17
N THR A 38 21.26 5.58 21.42
CA THR A 38 19.83 5.67 21.75
C THR A 38 19.05 5.82 20.46
N LEU A 39 18.29 4.80 20.08
CA LEU A 39 17.49 4.78 18.87
C LEU A 39 16.06 5.25 19.16
N ILE A 40 15.61 6.24 18.38
CA ILE A 40 14.21 6.68 18.33
C ILE A 40 13.71 6.43 16.91
N GLY A 41 12.88 5.41 16.72
CA GLY A 41 12.26 5.08 15.44
C GLY A 41 10.82 5.57 15.37
N ALA A 42 10.42 6.24 14.29
CA ALA A 42 9.04 6.57 14.00
C ALA A 42 8.54 5.73 12.82
N THR A 43 7.27 5.31 12.86
CA THR A 43 6.64 4.55 11.78
C THR A 43 5.13 4.74 11.78
N THR A 44 4.54 4.74 10.60
CA THR A 44 3.08 4.69 10.39
C THR A 44 2.55 3.26 10.35
N GLU A 45 3.45 2.26 10.25
CA GLU A 45 3.11 0.85 10.18
C GLU A 45 3.21 0.17 11.55
N ASN A 46 2.62 -1.02 11.68
CA ASN A 46 2.71 -1.78 12.92
C ASN A 46 4.13 -2.29 13.14
N PRO A 47 4.84 -1.80 14.18
CA PRO A 47 6.25 -2.15 14.42
C PRO A 47 6.48 -3.65 14.63
N SER A 48 5.47 -4.41 15.05
CA SER A 48 5.59 -5.86 15.24
C SER A 48 5.80 -6.64 13.94
N PHE A 49 5.46 -6.05 12.80
CA PHE A 49 5.65 -6.66 11.48
C PHE A 49 6.87 -6.09 10.74
N GLU A 50 7.19 -4.84 10.99
CA GLU A 50 8.17 -4.09 10.20
C GLU A 50 9.55 -3.98 10.87
N VAL A 51 9.59 -4.05 12.22
CA VAL A 51 10.84 -4.00 12.97
C VAL A 51 11.26 -5.43 13.35
N ILE A 52 12.54 -5.76 13.14
CA ILE A 52 13.06 -7.07 13.51
C ILE A 52 12.91 -7.34 14.99
N SER A 53 12.55 -8.57 15.36
CA SER A 53 12.28 -8.95 16.74
C SER A 53 13.43 -8.68 17.72
N PRO A 54 14.71 -8.90 17.37
CA PRO A 54 15.83 -8.55 18.25
C PRO A 54 15.90 -7.06 18.57
N LEU A 55 15.65 -6.19 17.60
CA LEU A 55 15.65 -4.74 17.82
C LEU A 55 14.42 -4.31 18.62
N LEU A 56 13.24 -4.82 18.24
CA LEU A 56 11.98 -4.49 18.92
C LEU A 56 11.98 -4.87 20.40
N SER A 57 12.62 -6.00 20.77
CA SER A 57 12.72 -6.43 22.17
C SER A 57 13.53 -5.49 23.07
N ARG A 58 14.36 -4.61 22.48
CA ARG A 58 15.20 -3.63 23.16
C ARG A 58 14.64 -2.20 23.10
N LEU A 59 13.52 -2.02 22.40
CA LEU A 59 12.85 -0.74 22.25
C LEU A 59 11.54 -0.72 23.05
N ARG A 60 11.17 0.49 23.48
CA ARG A 60 9.82 0.71 24.06
C ARG A 60 8.93 1.29 22.98
N VAL A 61 7.78 0.65 22.77
CA VAL A 61 6.77 1.13 21.81
C VAL A 61 5.86 2.14 22.48
N PHE A 62 5.71 3.30 21.84
CA PHE A 62 4.74 4.34 22.19
C PHE A 62 3.75 4.51 21.04
N VAL A 63 2.48 4.35 21.33
CA VAL A 63 1.42 4.60 20.33
C VAL A 63 1.02 6.07 20.41
N LEU A 64 1.15 6.77 19.28
CA LEU A 64 0.68 8.14 19.14
C LEU A 64 -0.74 8.11 18.57
N ASN A 65 -1.65 8.80 19.25
CA ASN A 65 -3.03 8.95 18.78
C ASN A 65 -3.16 10.22 17.93
N GLU A 66 -4.24 10.29 17.14
CA GLU A 66 -4.62 11.51 16.45
C GLU A 66 -4.85 12.65 17.47
N LEU A 67 -4.49 13.85 17.08
CA LEU A 67 -4.67 15.02 17.92
C LEU A 67 -6.16 15.37 18.06
N SER A 68 -6.60 15.58 19.30
CA SER A 68 -7.94 16.05 19.60
C SER A 68 -8.14 17.49 19.12
N GLY A 69 -9.39 17.93 19.01
CA GLY A 69 -9.72 19.31 18.63
C GLY A 69 -9.11 20.36 19.56
N ASP A 70 -9.03 20.08 20.87
CA ASP A 70 -8.41 20.99 21.86
C ASP A 70 -6.88 21.06 21.71
N GLU A 71 -6.24 19.95 21.41
CA GLU A 71 -4.80 19.90 21.12
C GLU A 71 -4.48 20.63 19.83
N MET A 72 -5.28 20.41 18.78
CA MET A 72 -5.19 21.14 17.52
C MET A 72 -5.36 22.65 17.73
N ARG A 73 -6.30 23.06 18.57
CA ARG A 73 -6.50 24.48 18.91
C ARG A 73 -5.26 25.10 19.54
N ARG A 74 -4.64 24.42 20.50
CA ARG A 74 -3.38 24.87 21.13
C ARG A 74 -2.24 25.00 20.11
N ILE A 75 -2.10 24.03 19.21
CA ILE A 75 -1.06 24.07 18.17
C ILE A 75 -1.28 25.25 17.23
N ILE A 76 -2.53 25.49 16.79
CA ILE A 76 -2.88 26.63 15.93
C ILE A 76 -2.63 27.96 16.64
N ASP A 77 -2.92 28.06 17.95
CA ASP A 77 -2.66 29.24 18.74
C ASP A 77 -1.17 29.58 18.87
N HIS A 78 -0.30 28.55 18.93
CA HIS A 78 1.15 28.73 18.91
C HIS A 78 1.70 29.26 17.59
N ALA A 79 0.97 29.10 16.48
CA ALA A 79 1.37 29.66 15.19
C ALA A 79 1.28 31.20 15.15
N SER A 80 0.72 31.82 16.20
CA SER A 80 0.66 33.30 16.42
C SER A 80 0.02 34.09 15.28
N LEU A 81 -0.84 33.46 14.46
CA LEU A 81 -1.56 34.11 13.37
C LEU A 81 -2.94 34.55 13.79
N THR A 82 -3.27 35.80 13.49
CA THR A 82 -4.58 36.39 13.86
C THR A 82 -5.68 35.85 12.96
N MET A 83 -6.66 35.15 13.55
CA MET A 83 -7.86 34.63 12.87
C MET A 83 -9.10 34.65 13.76
N GLY A 84 -10.27 34.70 13.14
CA GLY A 84 -11.55 34.57 13.84
C GLY A 84 -11.78 33.12 14.35
N THR A 85 -12.61 33.02 15.40
CA THR A 85 -12.99 31.75 16.02
C THR A 85 -13.56 30.76 14.98
N ASP A 86 -14.48 31.21 14.13
CA ASP A 86 -15.12 30.42 13.10
C ASP A 86 -14.10 29.84 12.09
N SER A 87 -13.10 30.66 11.73
CA SER A 87 -12.00 30.19 10.81
C SER A 87 -11.15 29.15 11.47
N LYS A 88 -10.89 29.26 12.77
CA LYS A 88 -10.15 28.29 13.56
C LYS A 88 -10.91 26.98 13.68
N ASP A 89 -12.19 27.02 14.02
CA ASP A 89 -13.03 25.83 14.15
C ASP A 89 -13.18 25.10 12.82
N TRP A 90 -13.37 25.85 11.73
CA TRP A 90 -13.39 25.26 10.39
C TRP A 90 -12.07 24.57 10.05
N LEU A 91 -10.93 25.19 10.36
CA LEU A 91 -9.60 24.62 10.09
C LEU A 91 -9.35 23.35 10.89
N ILE A 92 -9.73 23.32 12.18
CA ILE A 92 -9.61 22.14 13.05
C ILE A 92 -10.43 20.97 12.48
N ALA A 93 -11.68 21.25 12.12
CA ALA A 93 -12.56 20.23 11.52
C ALA A 93 -12.00 19.69 10.20
N MET A 94 -11.43 20.57 9.36
CA MET A 94 -10.87 20.23 8.06
C MET A 94 -9.56 19.44 8.16
N ALA A 95 -8.72 19.76 9.14
CA ALA A 95 -7.43 19.11 9.33
C ALA A 95 -7.53 17.72 10.01
N ASN A 96 -8.67 17.43 10.62
CA ASN A 96 -8.99 16.12 11.21
C ASN A 96 -7.83 15.48 12.00
N GLY A 97 -7.24 16.25 12.94
CA GLY A 97 -6.11 15.79 13.78
C GLY A 97 -4.73 15.88 13.15
N ASP A 98 -4.60 16.30 11.90
CA ASP A 98 -3.30 16.52 11.23
C ASP A 98 -2.82 17.97 11.40
N ALA A 99 -1.93 18.17 12.38
CA ALA A 99 -1.35 19.49 12.66
C ALA A 99 -0.48 20.03 11.52
N ARG A 100 0.22 19.17 10.77
CA ARG A 100 1.05 19.58 9.63
C ARG A 100 0.17 20.14 8.50
N GLN A 101 -0.96 19.49 8.25
CA GLN A 101 -1.93 19.97 7.27
C GLN A 101 -2.53 21.33 7.70
N ALA A 102 -2.92 21.47 8.96
CA ALA A 102 -3.47 22.73 9.49
C ALA A 102 -2.49 23.89 9.36
N ILE A 103 -1.25 23.72 9.84
CA ILE A 103 -0.22 24.76 9.79
C ILE A 103 0.14 25.09 8.33
N GLY A 104 0.33 24.10 7.48
CA GLY A 104 0.64 24.35 6.07
C GLY A 104 -0.47 25.07 5.30
N LEU A 105 -1.73 24.87 5.68
CA LEU A 105 -2.86 25.62 5.12
C LEU A 105 -2.89 27.07 5.65
N LEU A 106 -2.59 27.27 6.93
CA LEU A 106 -2.48 28.61 7.53
C LEU A 106 -1.39 29.43 6.85
N GLU A 107 -0.18 28.90 6.75
CA GLU A 107 0.97 29.56 6.10
C GLU A 107 0.65 29.90 4.64
N SER A 108 0.08 28.95 3.91
CA SER A 108 -0.32 29.17 2.51
C SER A 108 -1.37 30.26 2.39
N THR A 109 -2.36 30.29 3.28
CA THR A 109 -3.43 31.30 3.27
C THR A 109 -2.87 32.69 3.62
N GLN A 110 -2.02 32.76 4.62
CA GLN A 110 -1.36 34.01 5.02
C GLN A 110 -0.50 34.57 3.88
N ASN A 111 0.28 33.72 3.22
CA ASN A 111 1.17 34.14 2.11
C ASN A 111 0.39 34.58 0.87
N LEU A 112 -0.75 33.92 0.56
CA LEU A 112 -1.52 34.22 -0.66
C LEU A 112 -2.47 35.40 -0.48
N TYR A 113 -3.07 35.56 0.71
CA TYR A 113 -4.17 36.49 0.92
C TYR A 113 -3.94 37.54 2.04
N GLY A 114 -2.87 37.38 2.84
CA GLY A 114 -2.52 38.27 3.95
C GLY A 114 -3.51 38.29 5.12
N LYS A 115 -4.66 37.62 4.98
CA LYS A 115 -5.71 37.49 6.02
C LYS A 115 -6.27 36.10 6.05
N ILE A 116 -6.49 35.56 7.25
CA ILE A 116 -7.05 34.23 7.46
C ILE A 116 -8.55 34.36 7.72
N THR A 117 -9.34 34.09 6.68
CA THR A 117 -10.80 33.97 6.71
C THR A 117 -11.20 32.59 6.18
N ILE A 118 -12.43 32.14 6.46
CA ILE A 118 -12.93 30.85 5.96
C ILE A 118 -12.85 30.81 4.43
N ASP A 119 -13.21 31.88 3.73
CA ASP A 119 -13.18 31.92 2.27
C ASP A 119 -11.75 31.82 1.73
N ASN A 120 -10.80 32.54 2.36
CA ASN A 120 -9.39 32.46 1.99
C ASN A 120 -8.78 31.10 2.29
N LEU A 121 -9.15 30.45 3.40
CA LEU A 121 -8.76 29.07 3.72
C LEU A 121 -9.29 28.08 2.67
N LYS A 122 -10.55 28.20 2.28
CA LYS A 122 -11.15 27.39 1.22
C LYS A 122 -10.44 27.61 -0.12
N ASN A 123 -10.18 28.85 -0.50
CA ASN A 123 -9.48 29.18 -1.73
C ASN A 123 -8.02 28.70 -1.72
N ALA A 124 -7.31 28.84 -0.61
CA ALA A 124 -5.95 28.31 -0.44
C ALA A 124 -5.94 26.77 -0.49
N LEU A 125 -6.95 26.13 0.11
CA LEU A 125 -7.12 24.69 0.03
C LEU A 125 -7.35 24.25 -1.42
N GLN A 126 -8.27 24.88 -2.16
CA GLN A 126 -8.50 24.58 -3.58
C GLN A 126 -7.25 24.81 -4.43
N SER A 127 -6.52 25.90 -4.21
CA SER A 127 -5.25 26.16 -4.93
C SER A 127 -4.16 25.13 -4.58
N LYS A 128 -4.17 24.59 -3.36
CA LYS A 128 -3.26 23.54 -2.92
C LYS A 128 -3.67 22.18 -3.52
N PHE A 129 -4.96 21.88 -3.62
CA PHE A 129 -5.48 20.69 -4.30
C PHE A 129 -5.09 20.69 -5.78
N LEU A 130 -5.19 21.80 -6.47
CA LEU A 130 -4.74 21.93 -7.87
C LEU A 130 -3.22 21.77 -8.05
N ARG A 131 -2.43 21.99 -7.00
CA ARG A 131 -0.95 21.86 -7.03
C ARG A 131 -0.38 20.60 -6.38
N TYR A 132 -1.12 19.90 -5.52
CA TYR A 132 -0.56 18.89 -4.62
C TYR A 132 -1.31 17.56 -4.56
N ASP A 133 -2.41 17.38 -5.29
CA ASP A 133 -3.22 16.15 -5.17
C ASP A 133 -2.65 14.95 -5.94
N LYS A 134 -1.37 14.61 -5.67
CA LYS A 134 -0.79 13.31 -6.04
C LYS A 134 -1.16 12.17 -5.07
N LYS A 135 -1.78 12.47 -3.92
CA LYS A 135 -2.11 11.48 -2.86
C LYS A 135 -3.51 11.65 -2.26
N GLY A 136 -4.35 12.53 -2.80
CA GLY A 136 -5.65 12.85 -2.23
C GLY A 136 -6.81 12.05 -2.81
N GLU A 137 -8.00 12.38 -2.37
CA GLU A 137 -9.26 11.70 -2.72
C GLU A 137 -9.51 11.65 -4.24
N GLU A 138 -9.11 12.68 -4.99
CA GLU A 138 -9.27 12.73 -6.45
C GLU A 138 -8.38 11.71 -7.17
N HIS A 139 -7.16 11.47 -6.69
CA HIS A 139 -6.29 10.39 -7.15
C HIS A 139 -6.96 9.02 -7.01
N TYR A 140 -7.48 8.71 -5.79
CA TYR A 140 -8.20 7.46 -5.55
C TYR A 140 -9.49 7.36 -6.35
N ASN A 141 -10.21 8.44 -6.51
CA ASN A 141 -11.45 8.48 -7.30
C ASN A 141 -11.16 8.26 -8.79
N THR A 142 -10.11 8.88 -9.34
CA THR A 142 -9.78 8.76 -10.76
C THR A 142 -9.24 7.37 -11.10
N ILE A 143 -8.33 6.80 -10.31
CA ILE A 143 -7.87 5.42 -10.53
C ILE A 143 -8.99 4.40 -10.32
N SER A 144 -9.90 4.64 -9.36
CA SER A 144 -11.08 3.80 -9.15
C SER A 144 -12.03 3.87 -10.34
N ALA A 145 -12.27 5.07 -10.90
CA ALA A 145 -13.07 5.26 -12.11
C ALA A 145 -12.45 4.54 -13.32
N PHE A 146 -11.13 4.66 -13.50
CA PHE A 146 -10.36 3.95 -14.52
C PHE A 146 -10.58 2.43 -14.44
N ILE A 147 -10.34 1.84 -13.29
CA ILE A 147 -10.52 0.39 -13.06
C ILE A 147 -11.97 -0.04 -13.27
N LYS A 148 -12.93 0.72 -12.73
CA LYS A 148 -14.36 0.45 -12.89
C LYS A 148 -14.80 0.53 -14.35
N SER A 149 -14.25 1.45 -15.13
CA SER A 149 -14.52 1.57 -16.57
C SER A 149 -14.01 0.34 -17.33
N MET A 150 -12.79 -0.12 -17.07
CA MET A 150 -12.27 -1.36 -17.65
C MET A 150 -13.11 -2.58 -17.24
N ARG A 151 -13.54 -2.63 -15.96
CA ARG A 151 -14.40 -3.71 -15.43
C ARG A 151 -15.76 -3.76 -16.12
N ALA A 152 -16.32 -2.60 -16.39
CA ALA A 152 -17.60 -2.46 -17.10
C ALA A 152 -17.51 -2.69 -18.62
N GLY A 153 -16.31 -2.91 -19.16
CA GLY A 153 -16.12 -3.09 -20.60
C GLY A 153 -16.29 -1.80 -21.40
N GLN A 154 -15.97 -0.65 -20.82
CA GLN A 154 -16.10 0.69 -21.43
C GLN A 154 -14.73 1.29 -21.78
N PRO A 155 -14.14 0.94 -22.94
CA PRO A 155 -12.81 1.37 -23.31
C PRO A 155 -12.67 2.91 -23.42
N ASP A 156 -13.70 3.58 -23.96
CA ASP A 156 -13.66 5.05 -24.12
C ASP A 156 -13.56 5.77 -22.77
N ALA A 157 -14.35 5.33 -21.79
CA ALA A 157 -14.28 5.86 -20.42
C ALA A 157 -12.94 5.55 -19.77
N ALA A 158 -12.40 4.34 -19.97
CA ALA A 158 -11.09 3.96 -19.45
C ALA A 158 -9.98 4.84 -20.02
N VAL A 159 -9.96 5.05 -21.32
CA VAL A 159 -8.97 5.92 -21.99
C VAL A 159 -9.11 7.38 -21.53
N TYR A 160 -10.33 7.88 -21.33
CA TYR A 160 -10.55 9.21 -20.79
C TYR A 160 -9.96 9.39 -19.38
N TYR A 161 -10.25 8.47 -18.45
CA TYR A 161 -9.70 8.56 -17.10
C TYR A 161 -8.20 8.33 -17.06
N LEU A 162 -7.65 7.51 -17.96
CA LEU A 162 -6.20 7.39 -18.17
C LEU A 162 -5.58 8.74 -18.57
N ALA A 163 -6.14 9.39 -19.60
CA ALA A 163 -5.64 10.68 -20.06
C ALA A 163 -5.69 11.73 -18.95
N ARG A 164 -6.77 11.76 -18.16
CA ARG A 164 -6.91 12.65 -17.01
C ARG A 164 -5.85 12.39 -15.94
N MET A 165 -5.51 11.14 -15.66
CA MET A 165 -4.44 10.80 -14.71
C MET A 165 -3.07 11.27 -15.21
N ILE A 166 -2.75 11.03 -16.50
CA ILE A 166 -1.49 11.46 -17.11
C ILE A 166 -1.37 12.99 -17.09
N ASP A 167 -2.43 13.71 -17.48
CA ASP A 167 -2.47 15.19 -17.48
C ASP A 167 -2.28 15.76 -16.06
N SER A 168 -2.83 15.08 -15.04
CA SER A 168 -2.65 15.44 -13.64
C SER A 168 -1.26 15.10 -13.09
N GLY A 169 -0.38 14.49 -13.88
CA GLY A 169 0.99 14.13 -13.52
C GLY A 169 1.09 12.87 -12.66
N GLU A 170 0.14 11.96 -12.79
CA GLU A 170 0.20 10.64 -12.14
C GLU A 170 1.39 9.83 -12.64
N ASP A 171 2.00 9.03 -11.77
CA ASP A 171 3.06 8.11 -12.15
C ASP A 171 2.55 7.05 -13.13
N PRO A 172 3.05 7.03 -14.39
CA PRO A 172 2.61 6.06 -15.38
C PRO A 172 2.90 4.61 -14.96
N LYS A 173 3.93 4.37 -14.14
CA LYS A 173 4.22 3.05 -13.57
C LYS A 173 3.16 2.62 -12.56
N PHE A 174 2.62 3.57 -11.78
CA PHE A 174 1.50 3.28 -10.87
C PHE A 174 0.28 2.81 -11.67
N ILE A 175 -0.08 3.53 -12.75
CA ILE A 175 -1.20 3.14 -13.61
C ILE A 175 -0.98 1.75 -14.21
N ALA A 176 0.21 1.50 -14.76
CA ALA A 176 0.57 0.21 -15.34
C ALA A 176 0.50 -0.94 -14.32
N ARG A 177 0.97 -0.72 -13.08
CA ARG A 177 0.82 -1.71 -11.98
C ARG A 177 -0.64 -2.06 -11.72
N ARG A 178 -1.52 -1.07 -11.72
CA ARG A 178 -2.97 -1.30 -11.55
C ARG A 178 -3.57 -2.12 -12.69
N MET A 179 -3.07 -1.94 -13.93
CA MET A 179 -3.49 -2.75 -15.08
C MET A 179 -3.05 -4.22 -14.94
N VAL A 180 -1.85 -4.48 -14.43
CA VAL A 180 -1.36 -5.85 -14.14
C VAL A 180 -2.23 -6.53 -13.09
N ILE A 181 -2.56 -5.83 -12.00
CA ILE A 181 -3.47 -6.33 -10.97
C ILE A 181 -4.84 -6.64 -11.57
N PHE A 182 -5.41 -5.71 -12.34
CA PHE A 182 -6.71 -5.88 -13.00
C PHE A 182 -6.75 -7.09 -13.93
N ALA A 183 -5.68 -7.33 -14.70
CA ALA A 183 -5.58 -8.49 -15.59
C ALA A 183 -5.67 -9.83 -14.82
N SER A 184 -5.11 -9.91 -13.61
CA SER A 184 -5.19 -11.11 -12.77
C SER A 184 -6.47 -11.19 -11.95
N GLU A 185 -6.95 -10.07 -11.41
CA GLU A 185 -8.10 -9.99 -10.51
C GLU A 185 -9.43 -10.13 -11.25
N ASP A 186 -9.63 -9.34 -12.31
CA ASP A 186 -10.92 -9.21 -12.99
C ASP A 186 -11.02 -10.07 -14.26
N ILE A 187 -9.94 -10.21 -15.03
CA ILE A 187 -9.94 -11.01 -16.28
C ILE A 187 -9.58 -12.46 -15.97
N GLY A 188 -8.50 -12.67 -15.21
CA GLY A 188 -8.12 -13.95 -14.65
C GLY A 188 -8.14 -15.10 -15.67
N LEU A 189 -8.94 -16.11 -15.39
CA LEU A 189 -9.01 -17.33 -16.19
C LEU A 189 -9.75 -17.17 -17.51
N ALA A 190 -10.54 -16.09 -17.70
CA ALA A 190 -11.26 -15.87 -18.95
C ALA A 190 -10.33 -15.63 -20.14
N GLN A 191 -9.19 -14.94 -19.90
CA GLN A 191 -8.23 -14.63 -20.95
C GLN A 191 -6.81 -14.47 -20.37
N PRO A 192 -6.05 -15.57 -20.20
CA PRO A 192 -4.72 -15.55 -19.56
C PRO A 192 -3.69 -14.64 -20.27
N THR A 193 -3.85 -14.40 -21.57
CA THR A 193 -3.01 -13.46 -22.33
C THR A 193 -3.12 -12.01 -21.86
N ALA A 194 -4.19 -11.66 -21.12
CA ALA A 194 -4.36 -10.33 -20.57
C ALA A 194 -3.24 -9.95 -19.58
N LEU A 195 -2.80 -10.89 -18.78
CA LEU A 195 -1.67 -10.67 -17.87
C LEU A 195 -0.36 -10.45 -18.64
N VAL A 196 -0.14 -11.17 -19.75
CA VAL A 196 1.03 -10.99 -20.62
C VAL A 196 1.02 -9.59 -21.21
N VAL A 197 -0.10 -9.16 -21.78
CA VAL A 197 -0.24 -7.82 -22.36
C VAL A 197 -0.03 -6.73 -21.31
N ALA A 198 -0.64 -6.87 -20.13
CA ALA A 198 -0.48 -5.90 -19.04
C ALA A 198 0.98 -5.77 -18.58
N ASN A 199 1.73 -6.88 -18.49
CA ASN A 199 3.15 -6.87 -18.16
C ASN A 199 4.00 -6.22 -19.26
N GLU A 200 3.72 -6.48 -20.53
CA GLU A 200 4.45 -5.83 -21.63
C GLU A 200 4.16 -4.33 -21.69
N VAL A 201 2.93 -3.90 -21.38
CA VAL A 201 2.62 -2.47 -21.21
C VAL A 201 3.43 -1.88 -20.05
N PHE A 202 3.51 -2.58 -18.92
CA PHE A 202 4.33 -2.12 -17.78
C PHE A 202 5.80 -1.97 -18.17
N ARG A 203 6.38 -2.96 -18.87
CA ARG A 203 7.77 -2.89 -19.38
C ARG A 203 7.98 -1.76 -20.37
N ALA A 204 7.03 -1.53 -21.29
CA ALA A 204 7.08 -0.42 -22.21
C ALA A 204 7.11 0.93 -21.48
N VAL A 205 6.27 1.09 -20.43
CA VAL A 205 6.25 2.29 -19.57
C VAL A 205 7.61 2.51 -18.89
N GLU A 206 8.25 1.45 -18.40
CA GLU A 206 9.58 1.55 -17.79
C GLU A 206 10.69 1.92 -18.77
N THR A 207 10.58 1.43 -20.00
CA THR A 207 11.65 1.57 -21.01
C THR A 207 11.55 2.88 -21.77
N ILE A 208 10.31 3.32 -22.10
CA ILE A 208 10.05 4.45 -22.99
C ILE A 208 9.90 5.75 -22.20
N GLY A 209 9.08 5.75 -21.13
CA GLY A 209 8.72 6.96 -20.39
C GLY A 209 7.69 7.84 -21.09
N LEU A 210 7.26 8.91 -20.41
CA LEU A 210 6.35 9.91 -20.97
C LEU A 210 7.13 10.87 -21.92
N PRO A 211 6.45 11.40 -22.94
CA PRO A 211 5.00 11.27 -23.23
C PRO A 211 4.61 10.01 -24.00
N GLU A 212 5.51 9.32 -24.67
CA GLU A 212 5.20 8.25 -25.64
C GLU A 212 4.59 7.01 -24.98
N CYS A 213 4.97 6.66 -23.76
CA CYS A 213 4.38 5.52 -23.06
C CYS A 213 2.88 5.67 -22.77
N GLY A 214 2.33 6.89 -22.87
CA GLY A 214 0.89 7.14 -22.81
C GLY A 214 0.10 6.35 -23.87
N ILE A 215 0.70 6.15 -25.06
CA ILE A 215 0.10 5.37 -26.14
C ILE A 215 0.04 3.87 -25.75
N ASN A 216 1.10 3.34 -25.14
CA ASN A 216 1.14 1.96 -24.67
C ASN A 216 0.10 1.71 -23.55
N LEU A 217 -0.05 2.67 -22.63
CA LEU A 217 -1.08 2.62 -21.60
C LEU A 217 -2.50 2.63 -22.19
N ALA A 218 -2.76 3.51 -23.16
CA ALA A 218 -4.06 3.59 -23.82
C ALA A 218 -4.40 2.31 -24.59
N HIS A 219 -3.43 1.73 -25.32
CA HIS A 219 -3.58 0.44 -25.99
C HIS A 219 -3.93 -0.66 -25.02
N GLY A 220 -3.17 -0.78 -23.90
CA GLY A 220 -3.43 -1.76 -22.87
C GLY A 220 -4.78 -1.58 -22.18
N ALA A 221 -5.16 -0.33 -21.85
CA ALA A 221 -6.44 -0.02 -21.23
C ALA A 221 -7.63 -0.41 -22.12
N ALA A 222 -7.57 -0.09 -23.42
CA ALA A 222 -8.58 -0.49 -24.38
C ALA A 222 -8.68 -2.02 -24.51
N TYR A 223 -7.55 -2.70 -24.67
CA TYR A 223 -7.49 -4.17 -24.77
C TYR A 223 -8.09 -4.83 -23.51
N LEU A 224 -7.65 -4.43 -22.31
CA LEU A 224 -8.12 -5.00 -21.05
C LEU A 224 -9.60 -4.73 -20.80
N SER A 225 -10.11 -3.58 -21.27
CA SER A 225 -11.54 -3.25 -21.19
C SER A 225 -12.40 -4.26 -21.98
N LEU A 226 -11.94 -4.66 -23.16
CA LEU A 226 -12.66 -5.56 -24.08
C LEU A 226 -12.53 -7.04 -23.72
N CYS A 227 -11.60 -7.42 -22.84
CA CYS A 227 -11.45 -8.80 -22.38
C CYS A 227 -12.68 -9.28 -21.60
N LYS A 228 -13.03 -10.57 -21.73
CA LYS A 228 -13.98 -11.23 -20.84
C LYS A 228 -13.47 -11.20 -19.40
N LYS A 229 -14.40 -11.20 -18.44
CA LYS A 229 -14.08 -11.12 -17.01
C LYS A 229 -14.39 -12.44 -16.32
N ASP A 230 -13.46 -12.90 -15.45
CA ASP A 230 -13.64 -14.10 -14.63
C ASP A 230 -12.81 -13.96 -13.34
N ARG A 231 -13.47 -13.64 -12.26
CA ARG A 231 -12.84 -13.40 -10.96
C ARG A 231 -12.59 -14.66 -10.15
N ARG A 232 -12.95 -15.84 -10.63
CA ARG A 232 -12.87 -17.08 -9.84
C ARG A 232 -11.47 -17.33 -9.25
N ALA A 233 -10.40 -16.97 -9.98
CA ALA A 233 -9.03 -17.12 -9.45
C ALA A 233 -8.80 -16.23 -8.22
N TYR A 234 -9.24 -14.97 -8.25
CA TYR A 234 -9.15 -14.04 -7.14
C TYR A 234 -10.04 -14.47 -5.96
N ASP A 235 -11.31 -14.73 -6.22
CA ASP A 235 -12.29 -15.10 -5.19
C ASP A 235 -11.89 -16.43 -4.53
N GLY A 236 -11.42 -17.40 -5.32
CA GLY A 236 -10.89 -18.67 -4.84
C GLY A 236 -9.66 -18.51 -3.95
N TYR A 237 -8.71 -17.66 -4.34
CA TYR A 237 -7.54 -17.35 -3.51
C TYR A 237 -7.96 -16.72 -2.18
N MET A 238 -8.87 -15.75 -2.19
CA MET A 238 -9.36 -15.08 -0.97
C MET A 238 -10.09 -16.04 -0.05
N ALA A 239 -10.91 -16.93 -0.60
CA ALA A 239 -11.57 -17.98 0.16
C ALA A 239 -10.58 -18.97 0.78
N ALA A 240 -9.58 -19.43 0.00
CA ALA A 240 -8.54 -20.32 0.49
C ALA A 240 -7.69 -19.65 1.59
N LEU A 241 -7.35 -18.37 1.43
CA LEU A 241 -6.62 -17.59 2.43
C LEU A 241 -7.42 -17.44 3.73
N SER A 242 -8.73 -17.22 3.63
CA SER A 242 -9.63 -17.16 4.78
C SER A 242 -9.63 -18.49 5.55
N ASP A 243 -9.72 -19.62 4.84
CA ASP A 243 -9.66 -20.94 5.47
C ASP A 243 -8.30 -21.23 6.11
N ALA A 244 -7.21 -20.86 5.46
CA ALA A 244 -5.87 -21.01 6.02
C ALA A 244 -5.71 -20.21 7.32
N LYS A 245 -6.23 -18.98 7.37
CA LYS A 245 -6.25 -18.17 8.61
C LYS A 245 -7.13 -18.77 9.71
N LYS A 246 -8.30 -19.27 9.32
CA LYS A 246 -9.29 -19.82 10.25
C LYS A 246 -8.83 -21.13 10.90
N HIS A 247 -8.16 -21.99 10.14
CA HIS A 247 -7.84 -23.35 10.56
C HIS A 247 -6.35 -23.53 10.93
N GLY A 248 -5.51 -22.54 10.67
CA GLY A 248 -4.06 -22.63 10.87
C GLY A 248 -3.41 -23.71 10.01
N ASN A 249 -2.31 -24.28 10.51
CA ASN A 249 -1.54 -25.31 9.81
C ASN A 249 -2.23 -26.67 9.90
N LEU A 250 -3.23 -26.92 9.06
CA LEU A 250 -3.84 -28.23 8.95
C LEU A 250 -2.82 -29.27 8.45
N PRO A 251 -2.88 -30.53 8.96
CA PRO A 251 -1.98 -31.58 8.49
C PRO A 251 -2.13 -31.82 6.97
N ILE A 252 -1.02 -31.81 6.27
CA ILE A 252 -1.00 -32.20 4.86
C ILE A 252 -1.31 -33.71 4.76
N PRO A 253 -2.20 -34.16 3.86
CA PRO A 253 -2.51 -35.57 3.69
C PRO A 253 -1.25 -36.40 3.43
N LEU A 254 -1.11 -37.56 4.10
CA LEU A 254 0.08 -38.41 3.99
C LEU A 254 0.41 -38.79 2.54
N LYS A 255 -0.64 -39.01 1.74
CA LYS A 255 -0.53 -39.40 0.32
C LYS A 255 0.31 -38.42 -0.51
N ILE A 256 0.28 -37.11 -0.21
CA ILE A 256 1.00 -36.07 -0.97
C ILE A 256 2.25 -35.56 -0.26
N ARG A 257 2.64 -36.15 0.88
CA ARG A 257 3.90 -35.81 1.53
C ARG A 257 5.08 -36.48 0.86
N ASN A 258 6.18 -35.74 0.70
CA ASN A 258 7.44 -36.32 0.21
C ASN A 258 8.06 -37.26 1.26
N ALA A 259 8.63 -38.38 0.82
CA ALA A 259 9.29 -39.37 1.65
C ALA A 259 10.77 -39.55 1.27
N PRO A 260 11.67 -38.58 1.50
CA PRO A 260 13.07 -38.66 1.13
C PRO A 260 13.84 -39.69 1.97
N MET A 261 13.38 -40.03 3.16
CA MET A 261 14.02 -41.00 4.07
C MET A 261 13.21 -42.29 4.21
N LYS A 262 13.90 -43.42 4.51
CA LYS A 262 13.29 -44.73 4.68
C LYS A 262 12.19 -44.72 5.76
N LEU A 263 12.44 -44.10 6.91
CA LEU A 263 11.49 -43.96 7.98
C LEU A 263 10.19 -43.26 7.53
N MET A 264 10.27 -42.24 6.69
CA MET A 264 9.08 -41.54 6.18
C MET A 264 8.24 -42.45 5.26
N LYS A 265 8.89 -43.32 4.47
CA LYS A 265 8.20 -44.34 3.66
C LYS A 265 7.47 -45.35 4.54
N GLU A 266 8.11 -45.80 5.64
CA GLU A 266 7.53 -46.71 6.62
C GLU A 266 6.33 -46.08 7.35
N LEU A 267 6.35 -44.75 7.58
CA LEU A 267 5.25 -43.96 8.12
C LEU A 267 4.11 -43.68 7.11
N GLY A 268 4.22 -44.18 5.87
CA GLY A 268 3.18 -44.09 4.86
C GLY A 268 3.18 -42.82 4.03
N TYR A 269 4.26 -42.00 4.10
CA TYR A 269 4.36 -40.78 3.31
C TYR A 269 4.45 -41.11 1.82
N GLY A 270 3.64 -40.46 0.99
CA GLY A 270 3.56 -40.67 -0.45
C GLY A 270 2.91 -42.00 -0.88
N LYS A 271 2.42 -42.81 0.08
CA LYS A 271 1.81 -44.10 -0.25
C LYS A 271 0.53 -43.93 -1.06
N GLY A 272 0.45 -44.56 -2.23
CA GLY A 272 -0.71 -44.49 -3.11
C GLY A 272 -0.88 -43.14 -3.85
N TYR A 273 0.19 -42.34 -3.93
CA TYR A 273 0.16 -41.11 -4.75
C TYR A 273 0.24 -41.49 -6.25
N GLU A 274 -0.70 -40.95 -6.99
CA GLU A 274 -0.73 -41.01 -8.44
C GLU A 274 -0.63 -39.58 -9.02
N LYS A 275 0.26 -39.40 -10.03
CA LYS A 275 0.60 -38.10 -10.58
C LYS A 275 -0.63 -37.30 -11.10
N TYR A 276 -1.62 -37.98 -11.64
CA TYR A 276 -2.83 -37.41 -12.21
C TYR A 276 -4.09 -37.95 -11.52
N THR A 277 -4.01 -38.07 -10.18
CA THR A 277 -5.14 -38.54 -9.36
C THR A 277 -6.34 -37.60 -9.46
N ARG A 278 -7.54 -38.15 -9.35
CA ARG A 278 -8.79 -37.40 -9.19
C ARG A 278 -9.22 -37.29 -7.71
N ASP A 279 -8.40 -37.80 -6.80
CA ASP A 279 -8.68 -37.72 -5.37
C ASP A 279 -8.63 -36.27 -4.89
N ASP A 280 -9.42 -35.98 -3.87
CA ASP A 280 -9.31 -34.72 -3.15
C ASP A 280 -8.02 -34.68 -2.34
N LEU A 281 -7.18 -33.72 -2.65
CA LEU A 281 -5.86 -33.52 -2.02
C LEU A 281 -5.87 -32.49 -0.91
N LEU A 282 -7.04 -31.92 -0.59
CA LEU A 282 -7.18 -31.00 0.52
C LEU A 282 -7.02 -31.72 1.87
N PRO A 283 -6.61 -30.99 2.92
CA PRO A 283 -6.66 -31.51 4.29
C PRO A 283 -8.07 -32.01 4.67
N ASP A 284 -8.14 -33.03 5.51
CA ASP A 284 -9.41 -33.71 5.85
C ASP A 284 -10.55 -32.76 6.25
N LYS A 285 -10.24 -31.66 6.97
CA LYS A 285 -11.23 -30.67 7.37
C LYS A 285 -11.77 -29.81 6.21
N LEU A 286 -11.10 -29.82 5.07
CA LEU A 286 -11.44 -29.03 3.89
C LEU A 286 -11.86 -29.90 2.70
N LYS A 287 -11.95 -31.22 2.89
CA LYS A 287 -12.36 -32.15 1.84
C LYS A 287 -13.71 -31.76 1.23
N GLY A 288 -13.79 -31.86 -0.08
CA GLY A 288 -14.96 -31.51 -0.87
C GLY A 288 -15.13 -30.01 -1.12
N LYS A 289 -14.30 -29.16 -0.53
CA LYS A 289 -14.37 -27.71 -0.77
C LYS A 289 -13.81 -27.38 -2.16
N LYS A 290 -14.48 -26.46 -2.83
CA LYS A 290 -14.08 -25.96 -4.15
C LYS A 290 -13.88 -24.47 -4.08
N TYR A 291 -12.72 -24.02 -4.54
CA TYR A 291 -12.34 -22.61 -4.52
C TYR A 291 -12.49 -21.91 -5.87
N LEU A 292 -12.61 -22.68 -6.97
CA LEU A 292 -12.63 -22.15 -8.34
C LEU A 292 -13.96 -22.41 -9.07
N GLU A 293 -15.04 -22.64 -8.32
CA GLU A 293 -16.41 -22.77 -8.88
C GLU A 293 -17.16 -21.47 -8.90
#